data_ba113bf4edae39f193c47179727c357c
#
_entry.id   ba113bf4edae39f193c47179727c357c
#
_cell.length_a   1.000
_cell.length_b   1.000
_cell.length_c   1.000
_cell.angle_alpha   90.00
_cell.angle_beta   90.00
_cell.angle_gamma   90.00
#
_symmetry.space_group_name_H-M   'P 1'
#
loop_
_entity.id
_entity.type
_entity.pdbx_description
1 polymer ?
#
loop_
_entity_poly.entity_id
_entity_poly.type
_entity_poly.pdbx_seq_one_letter_code
_entity_poly.pdbx_strand_id
1 'polypeptide(L)'
;MRALFQCSLLRPWLALVVILPVILLGIRFAAAEDIVVPLRTQAQLIVKLAEYDRNLVPRPGPRVVLIVRGKTTASSRTAEGIASELRSYDNIAGVAHIEKVIDFVSAGDLKKRVQWESAQIVYLCPDFEAQIPSIADELTGLTVLSVGAAPSHPGLGSVVGFDIHSGRTQLLVNLKQAQRQNVQLHSEFLKIVKVIR
;
A
#
# COMPACT_ATOMS: atom_id res chain seq x y z
N MET A 1 7.96 73.39 -44.93
CA MET A 1 9.03 73.74 -43.97
C MET A 1 8.75 72.93 -42.63
N ARG A 2 9.82 72.26 -42.18
CA ARG A 2 9.96 71.62 -40.82
C ARG A 2 8.93 70.54 -40.45
N ALA A 3 9.20 69.25 -40.65
CA ALA A 3 10.03 68.36 -39.89
C ALA A 3 9.77 68.38 -38.35
N LEU A 4 9.15 67.32 -37.82
CA LEU A 4 9.41 66.86 -36.44
C LEU A 4 9.39 65.37 -36.43
N PHE A 5 10.57 64.81 -36.32
CA PHE A 5 10.84 63.46 -35.85
C PHE A 5 10.43 63.34 -34.39
N GLN A 6 9.60 62.37 -34.03
CA GLN A 6 9.47 61.95 -32.64
C GLN A 6 9.80 60.48 -32.52
N CYS A 7 10.87 60.27 -31.80
CA CYS A 7 11.57 59.06 -31.48
C CYS A 7 10.71 58.14 -30.61
N SER A 8 10.41 56.94 -31.07
CA SER A 8 9.73 55.90 -30.31
C SER A 8 10.79 54.97 -29.64
N LEU A 9 11.18 55.33 -28.42
CA LEU A 9 12.13 54.55 -27.61
C LEU A 9 11.49 54.02 -26.32
N LEU A 10 10.32 53.37 -26.43
CA LEU A 10 9.64 52.85 -25.23
C LEU A 10 8.95 51.50 -25.47
N ARG A 11 9.64 50.53 -26.09
CA ARG A 11 9.02 49.22 -26.34
C ARG A 11 9.79 47.93 -26.05
N PRO A 12 10.97 47.89 -25.42
CA PRO A 12 11.54 46.57 -25.05
C PRO A 12 11.21 46.09 -23.62
N TRP A 13 10.70 46.94 -22.74
CA TRP A 13 10.51 46.54 -21.31
C TRP A 13 9.22 45.80 -21.04
N LEU A 14 8.21 45.96 -21.85
CA LEU A 14 6.92 45.24 -21.67
C LEU A 14 6.98 43.77 -22.08
N ALA A 15 7.90 43.38 -22.94
CA ALA A 15 8.06 42.00 -23.37
C ALA A 15 8.76 41.13 -22.31
N LEU A 16 9.59 41.72 -21.45
CA LEU A 16 10.34 40.97 -20.40
C LEU A 16 9.50 40.60 -19.19
N VAL A 17 8.46 41.39 -18.91
CA VAL A 17 7.58 41.17 -17.73
C VAL A 17 6.58 40.04 -17.95
N VAL A 18 6.23 39.73 -19.20
CA VAL A 18 5.25 38.67 -19.52
C VAL A 18 5.90 37.26 -19.60
N ILE A 19 7.21 37.16 -19.85
CA ILE A 19 7.89 35.88 -19.98
C ILE A 19 8.22 35.27 -18.62
N LEU A 20 8.42 36.08 -17.58
CA LEU A 20 8.81 35.61 -16.25
C LEU A 20 7.71 34.77 -15.52
N PRO A 21 6.41 35.11 -15.58
CA PRO A 21 5.38 34.29 -14.94
C PRO A 21 5.09 32.97 -15.66
N VAL A 22 5.41 32.85 -16.96
CA VAL A 22 5.18 31.59 -17.70
C VAL A 22 6.22 30.53 -17.34
N ILE A 23 7.43 30.93 -16.96
CA ILE A 23 8.48 29.99 -16.53
C ILE A 23 8.20 29.47 -15.12
N LEU A 24 7.55 30.26 -14.25
CA LEU A 24 7.19 29.83 -12.88
C LEU A 24 6.00 28.85 -12.83
N LEU A 25 5.13 28.82 -13.85
CA LEU A 25 4.03 27.85 -13.92
C LEU A 25 4.46 26.46 -14.40
N GLY A 26 5.69 26.31 -14.90
CA GLY A 26 6.23 25.07 -15.45
C GLY A 26 6.97 24.16 -14.47
N ILE A 27 7.18 24.59 -13.22
CA ILE A 27 7.76 23.73 -12.20
C ILE A 27 6.63 22.83 -11.66
N ARG A 28 6.31 21.79 -12.43
CA ARG A 28 5.64 20.64 -11.86
C ARG A 28 6.63 20.07 -10.86
N PHE A 29 6.29 20.17 -9.57
CA PHE A 29 6.91 19.31 -8.58
C PHE A 29 6.71 17.88 -9.10
N ALA A 30 7.78 17.26 -9.58
CA ALA A 30 7.81 15.82 -9.72
C ALA A 30 7.50 15.32 -8.30
N ALA A 31 6.28 14.84 -8.08
CA ALA A 31 5.99 14.06 -6.89
C ALA A 31 7.06 13.00 -6.84
N ALA A 32 7.83 12.94 -5.76
CA ALA A 32 8.78 11.87 -5.56
C ALA A 32 7.97 10.59 -5.76
N GLU A 33 8.29 9.81 -6.81
CA GLU A 33 7.73 8.49 -6.96
C GLU A 33 8.15 7.73 -5.69
N ASP A 34 7.19 7.46 -4.81
CA ASP A 34 7.44 6.60 -3.68
C ASP A 34 8.02 5.29 -4.23
N ILE A 35 9.26 4.99 -3.84
CA ILE A 35 9.94 3.78 -4.28
C ILE A 35 9.16 2.61 -3.69
N VAL A 36 8.31 2.03 -4.51
CA VAL A 36 7.44 0.92 -4.10
C VAL A 36 8.24 -0.38 -4.08
N VAL A 37 8.11 -1.14 -3.01
CA VAL A 37 8.71 -2.49 -2.93
C VAL A 37 8.13 -3.37 -4.05
N PRO A 38 8.96 -4.05 -4.85
CA PRO A 38 8.50 -4.90 -5.95
C PRO A 38 7.49 -5.96 -5.47
N LEU A 39 6.42 -6.20 -6.24
CA LEU A 39 5.34 -7.13 -5.87
C LEU A 39 5.84 -8.54 -5.59
N ARG A 40 6.82 -9.02 -6.35
CA ARG A 40 7.49 -10.31 -6.09
C ARG A 40 8.10 -10.37 -4.70
N THR A 41 8.77 -9.29 -4.27
CA THR A 41 9.35 -9.20 -2.93
C THR A 41 8.27 -9.14 -1.87
N GLN A 42 7.18 -8.40 -2.12
CA GLN A 42 6.04 -8.35 -1.20
C GLN A 42 5.40 -9.74 -1.04
N ALA A 43 5.13 -10.46 -2.14
CA ALA A 43 4.60 -11.82 -2.11
C ALA A 43 5.51 -12.77 -1.32
N GLN A 44 6.82 -12.75 -1.60
CA GLN A 44 7.81 -13.55 -0.87
C GLN A 44 7.77 -13.28 0.64
N LEU A 45 7.68 -12.01 1.02
CA LEU A 45 7.62 -11.60 2.42
C LEU A 45 6.31 -11.98 3.08
N ILE A 46 5.16 -11.93 2.37
CA ILE A 46 3.86 -12.39 2.86
C ILE A 46 3.89 -13.88 3.16
N VAL A 47 4.38 -14.70 2.21
CA VAL A 47 4.52 -16.14 2.39
C VAL A 47 5.38 -16.46 3.60
N LYS A 48 6.53 -15.81 3.71
CA LYS A 48 7.44 -16.02 4.83
C LYS A 48 6.89 -15.52 6.16
N LEU A 49 6.21 -14.37 6.17
CA LEU A 49 5.57 -13.81 7.37
C LEU A 49 4.51 -14.74 7.93
N ALA A 50 3.73 -15.37 7.05
CA ALA A 50 2.68 -16.31 7.45
C ALA A 50 3.23 -17.50 8.27
N GLU A 51 4.49 -17.89 8.06
CA GLU A 51 5.17 -18.94 8.83
C GLU A 51 5.47 -18.52 10.29
N TYR A 52 5.53 -17.21 10.55
CA TYR A 52 5.82 -16.66 11.86
C TYR A 52 4.57 -16.28 12.66
N ASP A 53 3.37 -16.41 12.09
CA ASP A 53 2.12 -16.19 12.84
C ASP A 53 1.61 -17.50 13.47
N ARG A 54 1.69 -17.58 14.79
CA ARG A 54 1.26 -18.75 15.57
C ARG A 54 -0.24 -19.02 15.45
N ASN A 55 -1.05 -18.00 15.18
CA ASN A 55 -2.50 -18.12 15.08
C ASN A 55 -2.97 -18.38 13.64
N LEU A 56 -2.06 -18.33 12.68
CA LEU A 56 -2.30 -18.83 11.35
C LEU A 56 -2.29 -20.38 11.32
N VAL A 57 -2.74 -20.99 12.41
CA VAL A 57 -2.77 -22.43 12.63
C VAL A 57 -3.51 -23.14 11.51
N PRO A 58 -3.18 -24.40 11.21
CA PRO A 58 -3.86 -25.23 10.23
C PRO A 58 -5.37 -25.27 10.49
N ARG A 59 -6.12 -24.39 9.82
CA ARG A 59 -7.55 -24.53 9.70
C ARG A 59 -7.81 -25.55 8.59
N PRO A 60 -8.88 -26.33 8.62
CA PRO A 60 -9.22 -27.20 7.51
C PRO A 60 -9.45 -26.38 6.23
N GLY A 61 -8.94 -26.86 5.11
CA GLY A 61 -9.05 -26.18 3.82
C GLY A 61 -7.86 -25.25 3.47
N PRO A 62 -7.88 -24.68 2.28
CA PRO A 62 -6.81 -23.81 1.78
C PRO A 62 -6.77 -22.47 2.53
N ARG A 63 -5.58 -21.84 2.53
CA ARG A 63 -5.43 -20.44 2.98
C ARG A 63 -6.11 -19.51 2.00
N VAL A 64 -7.03 -18.69 2.47
CA VAL A 64 -7.68 -17.69 1.62
C VAL A 64 -6.99 -16.34 1.82
N VAL A 65 -6.46 -15.80 0.73
CA VAL A 65 -5.88 -14.47 0.64
C VAL A 65 -6.86 -13.56 -0.11
N LEU A 66 -7.45 -12.59 0.58
CA LEU A 66 -8.26 -11.56 -0.05
C LEU A 66 -7.36 -10.40 -0.48
N ILE A 67 -7.37 -10.08 -1.75
CA ILE A 67 -6.67 -8.94 -2.33
C ILE A 67 -7.71 -7.86 -2.63
N VAL A 68 -7.68 -6.80 -1.84
CA VAL A 68 -8.66 -5.72 -1.91
C VAL A 68 -8.14 -4.61 -2.79
N ARG A 69 -8.83 -4.34 -3.89
CA ARG A 69 -8.50 -3.24 -4.80
C ARG A 69 -9.48 -2.09 -4.66
N GLY A 70 -8.95 -0.89 -4.80
CA GLY A 70 -9.72 0.34 -4.92
C GLY A 70 -10.15 0.61 -6.37
N LYS A 71 -10.51 1.84 -6.64
CA LYS A 71 -11.05 2.26 -7.95
C LYS A 71 -9.97 2.69 -8.94
N THR A 72 -8.72 2.84 -8.53
CA THR A 72 -7.65 3.33 -9.38
C THR A 72 -7.08 2.23 -10.28
N THR A 73 -6.56 2.62 -11.44
CA THR A 73 -5.84 1.69 -12.32
C THR A 73 -4.57 1.13 -11.66
N ALA A 74 -3.92 1.92 -10.81
CA ALA A 74 -2.76 1.48 -10.05
C ALA A 74 -3.14 0.36 -9.08
N SER A 75 -4.24 0.52 -8.34
CA SER A 75 -4.78 -0.49 -7.44
C SER A 75 -5.11 -1.79 -8.17
N SER A 76 -5.78 -1.70 -9.33
CA SER A 76 -6.10 -2.88 -10.15
C SER A 76 -4.85 -3.62 -10.63
N ARG A 77 -3.84 -2.89 -11.15
CA ARG A 77 -2.57 -3.50 -11.57
C ARG A 77 -1.83 -4.17 -10.40
N THR A 78 -1.83 -3.51 -9.24
CA THR A 78 -1.21 -4.07 -8.03
C THR A 78 -1.93 -5.34 -7.60
N ALA A 79 -3.27 -5.35 -7.60
CA ALA A 79 -4.06 -6.52 -7.21
C ALA A 79 -3.80 -7.72 -8.11
N GLU A 80 -3.80 -7.52 -9.43
CA GLU A 80 -3.52 -8.58 -10.41
C GLU A 80 -2.08 -9.07 -10.30
N GLY A 81 -1.13 -8.15 -10.13
CA GLY A 81 0.29 -8.46 -9.99
C GLY A 81 0.58 -9.26 -8.73
N ILE A 82 0.10 -8.84 -7.56
CA ILE A 82 0.32 -9.58 -6.30
C ILE A 82 -0.37 -10.95 -6.31
N ALA A 83 -1.58 -11.05 -6.91
CA ALA A 83 -2.25 -12.33 -7.09
C ALA A 83 -1.43 -13.29 -7.96
N SER A 84 -0.85 -12.78 -9.06
CA SER A 84 0.01 -13.56 -9.95
C SER A 84 1.28 -14.03 -9.24
N GLU A 85 1.92 -13.16 -8.47
CA GLU A 85 3.14 -13.51 -7.72
C GLU A 85 2.84 -14.53 -6.62
N LEU A 86 1.73 -14.40 -5.88
CA LEU A 86 1.35 -15.37 -4.86
C LEU A 86 1.08 -16.75 -5.47
N ARG A 87 0.41 -16.85 -6.62
CA ARG A 87 0.18 -18.14 -7.31
C ARG A 87 1.45 -18.87 -7.73
N SER A 88 2.59 -18.20 -7.76
CA SER A 88 3.88 -18.86 -8.05
C SER A 88 4.40 -19.71 -6.89
N TYR A 89 3.78 -19.64 -5.72
CA TYR A 89 4.10 -20.45 -4.55
C TYR A 89 3.11 -21.61 -4.43
N ASP A 90 3.58 -22.79 -4.10
CA ASP A 90 2.72 -23.97 -3.92
C ASP A 90 1.89 -23.90 -2.62
N ASN A 91 2.43 -23.19 -1.61
CA ASN A 91 1.79 -23.12 -0.30
C ASN A 91 2.15 -21.82 0.45
N ILE A 92 1.30 -21.44 1.42
CA ILE A 92 1.57 -20.41 2.41
C ILE A 92 1.54 -21.06 3.80
N ALA A 93 2.64 -20.95 4.54
CA ALA A 93 2.82 -21.64 5.84
C ALA A 93 2.49 -23.14 5.76
N GLY A 94 2.99 -23.82 4.73
CA GLY A 94 2.83 -25.27 4.54
C GLY A 94 1.44 -25.73 4.09
N VAL A 95 0.52 -24.83 3.76
CA VAL A 95 -0.85 -25.14 3.34
C VAL A 95 -1.15 -24.51 1.98
N ALA A 96 -1.83 -25.26 1.10
CA ALA A 96 -2.32 -24.75 -0.17
C ALA A 96 -3.14 -23.45 0.03
N HIS A 97 -3.13 -22.56 -0.94
CA HIS A 97 -3.81 -21.28 -0.82
C HIS A 97 -4.61 -20.91 -2.08
N ILE A 98 -5.50 -19.93 -1.91
CA ILE A 98 -6.36 -19.39 -2.96
C ILE A 98 -6.36 -17.87 -2.82
N GLU A 99 -6.03 -17.14 -3.89
CA GLU A 99 -6.14 -15.70 -3.96
C GLU A 99 -7.48 -15.30 -4.57
N LYS A 100 -8.14 -14.36 -3.93
CA LYS A 100 -9.37 -13.75 -4.42
C LYS A 100 -9.21 -12.24 -4.49
N VAL A 101 -9.24 -11.71 -5.71
CA VAL A 101 -9.29 -10.25 -5.91
C VAL A 101 -10.72 -9.78 -5.75
N ILE A 102 -10.95 -8.80 -4.89
CA ILE A 102 -12.25 -8.23 -4.62
C ILE A 102 -12.22 -6.70 -4.72
N ASP A 103 -13.33 -6.12 -5.17
CA ASP A 103 -13.51 -4.67 -5.15
C ASP A 103 -13.90 -4.20 -3.74
N PHE A 104 -13.31 -3.11 -3.29
CA PHE A 104 -13.68 -2.49 -2.02
C PHE A 104 -15.02 -1.75 -2.16
N VAL A 105 -15.94 -2.08 -1.28
CA VAL A 105 -17.24 -1.39 -1.15
C VAL A 105 -17.27 -0.57 0.13
N SER A 106 -17.04 -1.21 1.27
CA SER A 106 -16.95 -0.59 2.59
C SER A 106 -16.16 -1.49 3.56
N ALA A 107 -15.72 -0.92 4.68
CA ALA A 107 -15.03 -1.68 5.71
C ALA A 107 -15.93 -2.79 6.32
N GLY A 108 -17.21 -2.50 6.53
CA GLY A 108 -18.17 -3.49 7.02
C GLY A 108 -18.45 -4.62 6.01
N ASP A 109 -18.44 -4.32 4.71
CA ASP A 109 -18.55 -5.35 3.66
C ASP A 109 -17.29 -6.23 3.63
N LEU A 110 -16.11 -5.61 3.71
CA LEU A 110 -14.85 -6.35 3.81
C LEU A 110 -14.85 -7.31 5.00
N LYS A 111 -15.30 -6.88 6.19
CA LYS A 111 -15.44 -7.76 7.35
C LYS A 111 -16.31 -8.98 7.06
N LYS A 112 -17.49 -8.77 6.45
CA LYS A 112 -18.39 -9.87 6.06
C LYS A 112 -17.70 -10.82 5.08
N ARG A 113 -16.96 -10.29 4.11
CA ARG A 113 -16.19 -11.10 3.16
C ARG A 113 -15.12 -11.92 3.84
N VAL A 114 -14.33 -11.33 4.76
CA VAL A 114 -13.30 -12.03 5.54
C VAL A 114 -13.92 -13.19 6.30
N GLN A 115 -15.08 -12.99 6.95
CA GLN A 115 -15.78 -14.02 7.69
C GLN A 115 -16.36 -15.11 6.79
N TRP A 116 -17.05 -14.72 5.69
CA TRP A 116 -17.67 -15.64 4.75
C TRP A 116 -16.65 -16.55 4.06
N GLU A 117 -15.54 -15.96 3.59
CA GLU A 117 -14.48 -16.69 2.93
C GLU A 117 -13.51 -17.37 3.90
N SER A 118 -13.69 -17.16 5.20
CA SER A 118 -12.72 -17.57 6.23
C SER A 118 -11.30 -17.12 5.91
N ALA A 119 -11.15 -15.90 5.39
CA ALA A 119 -9.87 -15.38 4.95
C ALA A 119 -8.91 -15.22 6.13
N GLN A 120 -7.65 -15.62 5.93
CA GLN A 120 -6.58 -15.50 6.91
C GLN A 120 -5.66 -14.32 6.61
N ILE A 121 -5.58 -13.90 5.37
CA ILE A 121 -4.75 -12.76 4.94
C ILE A 121 -5.62 -11.80 4.12
N VAL A 122 -5.49 -10.51 4.41
CA VAL A 122 -6.11 -9.42 3.63
C VAL A 122 -4.99 -8.51 3.15
N TYR A 123 -4.80 -8.43 1.85
CA TYR A 123 -3.86 -7.50 1.23
C TYR A 123 -4.62 -6.26 0.73
N LEU A 124 -4.22 -5.09 1.21
CA LEU A 124 -4.78 -3.79 0.84
C LEU A 124 -3.86 -3.13 -0.19
N CYS A 125 -4.36 -2.95 -1.40
CA CYS A 125 -3.62 -2.28 -2.48
C CYS A 125 -3.24 -0.83 -2.11
N PRO A 126 -2.37 -0.13 -2.85
CA PRO A 126 -2.17 1.31 -2.68
C PRO A 126 -3.50 2.04 -2.81
N ASP A 127 -3.65 3.25 -2.36
CA ASP A 127 -4.89 4.07 -2.39
C ASP A 127 -5.92 3.80 -1.27
N PHE A 128 -5.49 3.14 -0.20
CA PHE A 128 -6.39 2.84 0.94
C PHE A 128 -6.13 3.71 2.18
N GLU A 129 -5.28 4.72 2.13
CA GLU A 129 -4.90 5.53 3.28
C GLU A 129 -6.10 6.08 4.06
N ALA A 130 -7.11 6.58 3.35
CA ALA A 130 -8.31 7.13 3.98
C ALA A 130 -9.23 6.05 4.59
N GLN A 131 -9.18 4.82 4.07
CA GLN A 131 -10.06 3.71 4.47
C GLN A 131 -9.44 2.81 5.55
N ILE A 132 -8.11 2.76 5.66
CA ILE A 132 -7.42 1.85 6.59
C ILE A 132 -7.88 2.00 8.04
N PRO A 133 -8.09 3.19 8.61
CA PRO A 133 -8.56 3.29 10.00
C PRO A 133 -9.89 2.56 10.21
N SER A 134 -10.86 2.74 9.32
CA SER A 134 -12.16 2.06 9.40
C SER A 134 -12.05 0.55 9.14
N ILE A 135 -11.18 0.13 8.24
CA ILE A 135 -10.90 -1.29 7.99
C ILE A 135 -10.27 -1.92 9.24
N ALA A 136 -9.29 -1.26 9.85
CA ALA A 136 -8.62 -1.71 11.06
C ALA A 136 -9.59 -1.93 12.23
N ASP A 137 -10.56 -1.02 12.39
CA ASP A 137 -11.59 -1.12 13.42
C ASP A 137 -12.52 -2.31 13.15
N GLU A 138 -12.99 -2.48 11.92
CA GLU A 138 -13.89 -3.58 11.55
C GLU A 138 -13.21 -4.97 11.61
N LEU A 139 -11.91 -5.05 11.34
CA LEU A 139 -11.15 -6.30 11.44
C LEU A 139 -10.75 -6.64 12.88
N THR A 140 -10.99 -5.76 13.86
CA THR A 140 -10.73 -6.03 15.28
C THR A 140 -11.51 -7.25 15.77
N GLY A 141 -10.84 -8.14 16.51
CA GLY A 141 -11.40 -9.39 17.01
C GLY A 141 -11.41 -10.55 16.01
N LEU A 142 -11.11 -10.29 14.73
CA LEU A 142 -10.93 -11.37 13.75
C LEU A 142 -9.48 -11.88 13.79
N THR A 143 -9.31 -13.18 13.52
CA THR A 143 -7.96 -13.76 13.35
C THR A 143 -7.59 -13.64 11.88
N VAL A 144 -7.02 -12.48 11.50
CA VAL A 144 -6.68 -12.13 10.12
C VAL A 144 -5.43 -11.25 10.07
N LEU A 145 -4.51 -11.57 9.19
CA LEU A 145 -3.32 -10.78 8.93
C LEU A 145 -3.61 -9.73 7.86
N SER A 146 -3.72 -8.46 8.24
CA SER A 146 -3.84 -7.37 7.27
C SER A 146 -2.48 -6.86 6.82
N VAL A 147 -2.28 -6.79 5.51
CA VAL A 147 -1.04 -6.37 4.85
C VAL A 147 -1.35 -5.18 3.96
N GLY A 148 -0.64 -4.09 4.16
CA GLY A 148 -0.76 -2.88 3.35
C GLY A 148 0.36 -2.75 2.32
N ALA A 149 0.01 -2.41 1.09
CA ALA A 149 0.98 -2.23 0.00
C ALA A 149 1.88 -1.01 0.18
N ALA A 150 1.41 0.05 0.86
CA ALA A 150 2.14 1.30 1.04
C ALA A 150 2.83 1.38 2.42
N PRO A 151 3.96 2.10 2.53
CA PRO A 151 4.68 2.28 3.80
C PRO A 151 3.87 2.98 4.89
N SER A 152 2.91 3.82 4.52
CA SER A 152 1.99 4.52 5.43
C SER A 152 0.97 3.61 6.11
N HIS A 153 0.60 2.50 5.47
CA HIS A 153 -0.51 1.65 5.88
C HIS A 153 -0.41 1.10 7.31
N PRO A 154 0.74 0.62 7.80
CA PRO A 154 0.84 0.15 9.19
C PRO A 154 0.65 1.26 10.22
N GLY A 155 1.10 2.48 9.93
CA GLY A 155 0.85 3.65 10.78
C GLY A 155 -0.63 4.02 10.87
N LEU A 156 -1.42 3.67 9.85
CA LEU A 156 -2.85 3.93 9.76
C LEU A 156 -3.71 2.78 10.31
N GLY A 157 -3.14 1.56 10.48
CA GLY A 157 -3.87 0.46 11.10
C GLY A 157 -3.80 -0.89 10.40
N SER A 158 -3.02 -1.09 9.33
CA SER A 158 -2.71 -2.45 8.89
C SER A 158 -1.69 -3.11 9.84
N VAL A 159 -1.69 -4.44 9.92
CA VAL A 159 -0.73 -5.16 10.78
C VAL A 159 0.68 -5.05 10.21
N VAL A 160 0.81 -5.19 8.90
CA VAL A 160 2.10 -5.20 8.21
C VAL A 160 2.08 -4.28 7.00
N GLY A 161 3.23 -3.74 6.66
CA GLY A 161 3.49 -3.03 5.41
C GLY A 161 4.95 -3.14 5.02
N PHE A 162 5.28 -2.56 3.88
CA PHE A 162 6.58 -2.65 3.27
C PHE A 162 7.16 -1.26 3.08
N ASP A 163 8.47 -1.12 3.32
CA ASP A 163 9.20 0.14 3.14
C ASP A 163 10.55 -0.16 2.47
N ILE A 164 11.16 0.84 1.88
CA ILE A 164 12.54 0.78 1.40
C ILE A 164 13.37 1.77 2.21
N HIS A 165 14.24 1.24 3.05
CA HIS A 165 15.16 2.05 3.84
C HIS A 165 16.60 1.76 3.41
N SER A 166 17.33 2.82 3.00
CA SER A 166 18.73 2.71 2.53
C SER A 166 18.90 1.64 1.43
N GLY A 167 17.95 1.57 0.46
CA GLY A 167 17.98 0.63 -0.66
C GLY A 167 17.66 -0.83 -0.29
N ARG A 168 17.21 -1.10 0.93
CA ARG A 168 16.81 -2.43 1.39
C ARG A 168 15.34 -2.47 1.76
N THR A 169 14.67 -3.54 1.38
CA THR A 169 13.28 -3.76 1.81
C THR A 169 13.24 -4.01 3.30
N GLN A 170 12.36 -3.29 3.99
CA GLN A 170 12.10 -3.40 5.41
C GLN A 170 10.62 -3.70 5.64
N LEU A 171 10.33 -4.69 6.49
CA LEU A 171 8.97 -4.93 6.97
C LEU A 171 8.67 -3.98 8.14
N LEU A 172 7.50 -3.36 8.06
CA LEU A 172 6.92 -2.54 9.12
C LEU A 172 5.82 -3.35 9.80
N VAL A 173 5.81 -3.41 11.12
CA VAL A 173 4.82 -4.19 11.90
C VAL A 173 4.18 -3.30 12.96
N ASN A 174 2.86 -3.18 12.92
CA ASN A 174 2.03 -2.55 13.93
C ASN A 174 1.59 -3.60 14.96
N LEU A 175 2.32 -3.68 16.09
CA LEU A 175 2.01 -4.67 17.13
C LEU A 175 0.66 -4.44 17.80
N LYS A 176 0.23 -3.19 17.95
CA LYS A 176 -1.08 -2.88 18.54
C LYS A 176 -2.19 -3.45 17.67
N GLN A 177 -2.10 -3.25 16.36
CA GLN A 177 -3.08 -3.80 15.42
C GLN A 177 -2.98 -5.32 15.30
N ALA A 178 -1.77 -5.89 15.34
CA ALA A 178 -1.57 -7.33 15.37
C ALA A 178 -2.34 -7.97 16.54
N GLN A 179 -2.22 -7.39 17.74
CA GLN A 179 -2.97 -7.86 18.92
C GLN A 179 -4.50 -7.74 18.72
N ARG A 180 -4.97 -6.63 18.14
CA ARG A 180 -6.40 -6.42 17.86
C ARG A 180 -6.97 -7.43 16.85
N GLN A 181 -6.15 -7.91 15.93
CA GLN A 181 -6.50 -8.90 14.91
C GLN A 181 -6.06 -10.32 15.27
N ASN A 182 -5.78 -10.59 16.53
CA ASN A 182 -5.34 -11.90 17.02
C ASN A 182 -4.15 -12.51 16.24
N VAL A 183 -3.27 -11.67 15.71
CA VAL A 183 -2.03 -12.07 15.03
C VAL A 183 -0.92 -12.18 16.07
N GLN A 184 -0.30 -13.36 16.18
CA GLN A 184 0.74 -13.64 17.17
C GLN A 184 2.08 -13.95 16.49
N LEU A 185 2.88 -12.92 16.26
CA LEU A 185 4.18 -13.07 15.64
C LEU A 185 5.24 -13.60 16.61
N HIS A 186 6.07 -14.52 16.14
CA HIS A 186 7.20 -15.03 16.90
C HIS A 186 8.16 -13.92 17.30
N SER A 187 8.71 -13.97 18.51
CA SER A 187 9.64 -12.94 19.01
C SER A 187 10.92 -12.81 18.19
N GLU A 188 11.39 -13.91 17.59
CA GLU A 188 12.56 -13.89 16.70
C GLU A 188 12.31 -13.06 15.45
N PHE A 189 11.10 -13.16 14.89
CA PHE A 189 10.70 -12.33 13.75
C PHE A 189 10.69 -10.84 14.11
N LEU A 190 10.21 -10.50 15.31
CA LEU A 190 10.13 -9.11 15.78
C LEU A 190 11.51 -8.44 15.94
N LYS A 191 12.60 -9.23 16.02
CA LYS A 191 13.97 -8.69 16.09
C LYS A 191 14.50 -8.18 14.75
N ILE A 192 13.92 -8.65 13.63
CA ILE A 192 14.41 -8.36 12.27
C ILE A 192 13.49 -7.40 11.50
N VAL A 193 12.39 -6.96 12.09
CA VAL A 193 11.43 -6.03 11.49
C VAL A 193 11.41 -4.70 12.23
N LYS A 194 10.93 -3.65 11.58
CA LYS A 194 10.68 -2.35 12.23
C LYS A 194 9.31 -2.35 12.88
N VAL A 195 9.29 -2.29 14.21
CA VAL A 195 8.06 -2.21 14.97
C VAL A 195 7.57 -0.76 15.02
N ILE A 196 6.29 -0.55 14.65
CA ILE A 196 5.54 0.70 14.80
C ILE A 196 4.66 0.57 16.05
N ARG A 197 4.59 1.62 16.86
CA ARG A 197 3.84 1.68 18.12
C ARG A 197 2.74 2.71 18.04
#